data_c50bd04b0684450029c404143e8e3dd7
#
_entry.id   c50bd04b0684450029c404143e8e3dd7
#
_cell.length_a   1.000
_cell.length_b   1.000
_cell.length_c   1.000
_cell.angle_alpha   90.00
_cell.angle_beta   90.00
_cell.angle_gamma   90.00
#
_symmetry.space_group_name_H-M   'P 1'
#
loop_
_entity.id
_entity.type
_entity.pdbx_description
1 polymer ?
#
loop_
_entity_poly.entity_id
_entity_poly.type
_entity_poly.pdbx_seq_one_letter_code
_entity_poly.pdbx_strand_id
1 'polypeptide(L)'
;MQEPATPGSIFVGIDGSKTAIRAALWAADEAAIRDVPLRLVYAVEQGDIRQAEGLAHKFSAAENALRQAFAAVEATGKRVKIETEIADGPPVSSLIRASASAAMVCVGAVGLRHFQPGQVGSTAAALAISGRCPVAIIRTRDEHHRQPDEIVVHVDGSPDNGLLLGAAMEEAQLRNAAIRAITCRQTVSHDDETDWDYDRQACADLNRRLARWRRRYPHVEVDSMATRGSLLDYLARSRRSVRLVIVSAHNLQQLGELLGPSGTAMLQDADCSLLIVNHPHL
;
A
#
# COMPACT_ATOMS: atom_id res chain seq x y z
N MET A 1 -31.43 14.44 -8.30
CA MET A 1 -30.41 14.71 -7.27
C MET A 1 -29.85 13.34 -6.91
N GLN A 2 -28.67 12.99 -7.42
CA GLN A 2 -27.96 11.80 -6.97
C GLN A 2 -27.43 12.11 -5.57
N GLU A 3 -27.79 11.28 -4.59
CA GLU A 3 -27.15 11.32 -3.27
C GLU A 3 -25.63 11.15 -3.47
N PRO A 4 -24.81 11.95 -2.76
CA PRO A 4 -23.37 11.74 -2.81
C PRO A 4 -23.11 10.31 -2.34
N ALA A 5 -22.40 9.54 -3.17
CA ALA A 5 -21.98 8.18 -2.84
C ALA A 5 -21.32 8.22 -1.44
N THR A 6 -21.84 7.46 -0.50
CA THR A 6 -21.25 7.35 0.84
C THR A 6 -19.79 6.92 0.67
N PRO A 7 -18.82 7.65 1.23
CA PRO A 7 -17.41 7.28 1.10
C PRO A 7 -17.23 5.85 1.57
N GLY A 8 -16.60 5.01 0.75
CA GLY A 8 -16.37 3.62 1.07
C GLY A 8 -15.50 3.47 2.32
N SER A 9 -15.75 2.43 3.12
CA SER A 9 -14.93 2.13 4.31
C SER A 9 -13.50 1.72 3.93
N ILE A 10 -12.54 1.84 4.84
CA ILE A 10 -11.23 1.21 4.72
C ILE A 10 -11.29 -0.18 5.33
N PHE A 11 -10.94 -1.18 4.55
CA PHE A 11 -10.93 -2.58 4.99
C PHE A 11 -9.52 -3.01 5.37
N VAL A 12 -9.40 -3.78 6.44
CA VAL A 12 -8.13 -4.36 6.88
C VAL A 12 -8.27 -5.87 7.02
N GLY A 13 -7.45 -6.62 6.30
CA GLY A 13 -7.35 -8.06 6.47
C GLY A 13 -6.59 -8.40 7.75
N ILE A 14 -7.29 -9.08 8.67
CA ILE A 14 -6.74 -9.51 9.96
C ILE A 14 -6.58 -11.03 9.94
N ASP A 15 -5.39 -11.51 10.33
CA ASP A 15 -5.09 -12.94 10.49
C ASP A 15 -4.48 -13.28 11.85
N GLY A 16 -4.34 -12.27 12.73
CA GLY A 16 -3.71 -12.39 14.04
C GLY A 16 -2.18 -12.17 14.03
N SER A 17 -1.58 -11.90 12.87
CA SER A 17 -0.16 -11.55 12.78
C SER A 17 0.13 -10.13 13.30
N LYS A 18 1.37 -9.90 13.70
CA LYS A 18 1.83 -8.55 14.09
C LYS A 18 1.75 -7.57 12.93
N THR A 19 1.97 -8.03 11.70
CA THR A 19 1.87 -7.21 10.49
C THR A 19 0.43 -6.80 10.18
N ALA A 20 -0.55 -7.68 10.44
CA ALA A 20 -1.97 -7.33 10.32
C ALA A 20 -2.41 -6.29 11.35
N ILE A 21 -1.93 -6.37 12.59
CA ILE A 21 -2.17 -5.33 13.60
C ILE A 21 -1.57 -3.99 13.16
N ARG A 22 -0.37 -3.99 12.61
CA ARG A 22 0.25 -2.77 12.08
C ARG A 22 -0.49 -2.21 10.87
N ALA A 23 -1.02 -3.08 10.00
CA ALA A 23 -1.89 -2.65 8.92
C ALA A 23 -3.16 -1.98 9.45
N ALA A 24 -3.74 -2.48 10.56
CA ALA A 24 -4.88 -1.86 11.22
C ALA A 24 -4.55 -0.48 11.81
N LEU A 25 -3.39 -0.33 12.45
CA LEU A 25 -2.93 0.96 12.98
C LEU A 25 -2.67 1.97 11.86
N TRP A 26 -2.02 1.56 10.78
CA TRP A 26 -1.78 2.38 9.59
C TRP A 26 -3.10 2.82 8.94
N ALA A 27 -4.04 1.89 8.79
CA ALA A 27 -5.36 2.15 8.21
C ALA A 27 -6.24 3.04 9.09
N ALA A 28 -6.02 3.05 10.41
CA ALA A 28 -6.72 3.95 11.33
C ALA A 28 -6.36 5.43 11.09
N ASP A 29 -5.12 5.74 10.67
CA ASP A 29 -4.72 7.08 10.26
C ASP A 29 -5.48 7.51 9.00
N GLU A 30 -5.55 6.62 8.01
CA GLU A 30 -6.29 6.85 6.77
C GLU A 30 -7.78 7.07 7.02
N ALA A 31 -8.39 6.21 7.84
CA ALA A 31 -9.80 6.27 8.15
C ALA A 31 -10.17 7.55 8.91
N ALA A 32 -9.34 7.95 9.88
CA ALA A 32 -9.58 9.16 10.68
C ALA A 32 -9.51 10.43 9.84
N ILE A 33 -8.55 10.53 8.89
CA ILE A 33 -8.40 11.72 8.04
C ILE A 33 -9.46 11.79 6.94
N ARG A 34 -9.83 10.63 6.39
CA ARG A 34 -10.86 10.55 5.34
C ARG A 34 -12.29 10.60 5.91
N ASP A 35 -12.43 10.58 7.25
CA ASP A 35 -13.70 10.51 7.97
C ASP A 35 -14.59 9.34 7.48
N VAL A 36 -13.99 8.16 7.38
CA VAL A 36 -14.65 6.93 6.92
C VAL A 36 -14.51 5.81 7.95
N PRO A 37 -15.42 4.83 7.99
CA PRO A 37 -15.29 3.68 8.89
C PRO A 37 -14.07 2.82 8.56
N LEU A 38 -13.47 2.26 9.62
CA LEU A 38 -12.44 1.23 9.56
C LEU A 38 -13.07 -0.13 9.80
N ARG A 39 -12.98 -1.04 8.83
CA ARG A 39 -13.50 -2.41 8.94
C ARG A 39 -12.36 -3.42 9.08
N LEU A 40 -12.31 -4.08 10.24
CA LEU A 40 -11.36 -5.16 10.52
C LEU A 40 -12.02 -6.48 10.11
N VAL A 41 -11.47 -7.17 9.12
CA VAL A 41 -12.07 -8.37 8.53
C VAL A 41 -11.17 -9.58 8.74
N TYR A 42 -11.71 -10.62 9.37
CA TYR A 42 -11.08 -11.93 9.43
C TYR A 42 -11.86 -12.92 8.57
N ALA A 43 -11.21 -13.57 7.62
CA ALA A 43 -11.83 -14.54 6.73
C ALA A 43 -11.70 -15.96 7.30
N VAL A 44 -12.82 -16.67 7.43
CA VAL A 44 -12.87 -18.06 7.89
C VAL A 44 -13.37 -18.94 6.74
N GLU A 45 -12.53 -19.83 6.28
CA GLU A 45 -12.92 -20.85 5.33
C GLU A 45 -13.65 -21.98 6.06
N GLN A 46 -14.95 -22.13 5.78
CA GLN A 46 -15.75 -23.24 6.26
C GLN A 46 -15.29 -24.50 5.51
N GLY A 47 -14.46 -25.30 6.16
CA GLY A 47 -14.13 -26.64 5.67
C GLY A 47 -15.31 -27.60 5.84
N ASP A 48 -15.17 -28.84 5.34
CA ASP A 48 -16.18 -29.90 5.44
C ASP A 48 -16.89 -29.91 6.79
N ILE A 49 -18.22 -29.91 6.79
CA ILE A 49 -19.14 -29.86 7.93
C ILE A 49 -18.87 -30.96 8.97
N ARG A 50 -18.04 -31.94 8.64
CA ARG A 50 -17.68 -33.09 9.51
C ARG A 50 -16.75 -32.77 10.70
N GLN A 51 -16.26 -31.52 10.83
CA GLN A 51 -15.37 -31.10 11.92
C GLN A 51 -15.93 -29.87 12.66
N ALA A 52 -17.05 -30.03 13.33
CA ALA A 52 -17.67 -28.95 14.13
C ALA A 52 -16.72 -28.34 15.18
N GLU A 53 -15.89 -29.15 15.83
CA GLU A 53 -14.88 -28.69 16.79
C GLU A 53 -13.79 -27.83 16.11
N GLY A 54 -13.35 -28.18 14.90
CA GLY A 54 -12.40 -27.40 14.12
C GLY A 54 -12.95 -26.04 13.69
N LEU A 55 -14.25 -25.96 13.41
CA LEU A 55 -14.92 -24.73 13.05
C LEU A 55 -15.05 -23.78 14.26
N ALA A 56 -15.45 -24.28 15.41
CA ALA A 56 -15.52 -23.50 16.65
C ALA A 56 -14.15 -22.90 17.02
N HIS A 57 -13.08 -23.68 16.88
CA HIS A 57 -11.71 -23.19 17.10
C HIS A 57 -11.31 -22.08 16.12
N LYS A 58 -11.68 -22.20 14.83
CA LYS A 58 -11.41 -21.15 13.82
C LYS A 58 -12.15 -19.84 14.16
N PHE A 59 -13.42 -19.92 14.58
CA PHE A 59 -14.18 -18.74 14.99
C PHE A 59 -13.60 -18.09 16.25
N SER A 60 -13.24 -18.87 17.24
CA SER A 60 -12.58 -18.36 18.46
C SER A 60 -11.25 -17.68 18.14
N ALA A 61 -10.45 -18.23 17.24
CA ALA A 61 -9.21 -17.60 16.77
C ALA A 61 -9.48 -16.28 16.04
N ALA A 62 -10.52 -16.24 15.19
CA ALA A 62 -10.94 -15.04 14.47
C ALA A 62 -11.38 -13.92 15.43
N GLU A 63 -12.25 -14.27 16.41
CA GLU A 63 -12.69 -13.31 17.43
C GLU A 63 -11.54 -12.75 18.26
N ASN A 64 -10.59 -13.60 18.64
CA ASN A 64 -9.41 -13.18 19.40
C ASN A 64 -8.53 -12.24 18.58
N ALA A 65 -8.27 -12.55 17.30
CA ALA A 65 -7.47 -11.72 16.41
C ALA A 65 -8.13 -10.36 16.16
N LEU A 66 -9.44 -10.34 15.90
CA LEU A 66 -10.21 -9.10 15.72
C LEU A 66 -10.23 -8.26 16.99
N ARG A 67 -10.41 -8.88 18.17
CA ARG A 67 -10.38 -8.19 19.45
C ARG A 67 -9.03 -7.54 19.72
N GLN A 68 -7.93 -8.23 19.41
CA GLN A 68 -6.57 -7.67 19.55
C GLN A 68 -6.35 -6.49 18.61
N ALA A 69 -6.75 -6.61 17.35
CA ALA A 69 -6.63 -5.51 16.39
C ALA A 69 -7.51 -4.32 16.77
N PHE A 70 -8.75 -4.55 17.20
CA PHE A 70 -9.66 -3.54 17.71
C PHE A 70 -9.05 -2.77 18.88
N ALA A 71 -8.61 -3.50 19.91
CA ALA A 71 -7.99 -2.89 21.09
C ALA A 71 -6.73 -2.08 20.75
N ALA A 72 -5.91 -2.55 19.81
CA ALA A 72 -4.73 -1.84 19.37
C ALA A 72 -5.09 -0.50 18.69
N VAL A 73 -6.13 -0.48 17.84
CA VAL A 73 -6.60 0.76 17.20
C VAL A 73 -7.24 1.69 18.22
N GLU A 74 -8.10 1.17 19.11
CA GLU A 74 -8.77 1.95 20.14
C GLU A 74 -7.76 2.63 21.09
N ALA A 75 -6.68 1.94 21.43
CA ALA A 75 -5.61 2.47 22.28
C ALA A 75 -4.89 3.69 21.66
N THR A 76 -5.02 3.93 20.36
CA THR A 76 -4.46 5.12 19.71
C THR A 76 -5.23 6.41 20.04
N GLY A 77 -6.44 6.31 20.57
CA GLY A 77 -7.32 7.45 20.86
C GLY A 77 -7.84 8.19 19.62
N LYS A 78 -7.64 7.66 18.42
CA LYS A 78 -8.10 8.27 17.17
C LYS A 78 -9.62 8.20 17.05
N ARG A 79 -10.23 9.27 16.54
CA ARG A 79 -11.66 9.33 16.28
C ARG A 79 -11.98 8.60 14.97
N VAL A 80 -12.15 7.29 15.03
CA VAL A 80 -12.51 6.45 13.90
C VAL A 80 -13.58 5.45 14.34
N LYS A 81 -14.61 5.27 13.50
CA LYS A 81 -15.61 4.22 13.73
C LYS A 81 -15.00 2.90 13.33
N ILE A 82 -14.80 1.99 14.30
CA ILE A 82 -14.23 0.66 14.07
C ILE A 82 -15.38 -0.36 13.98
N GLU A 83 -15.39 -1.13 12.92
CA GLU A 83 -16.31 -2.25 12.70
C GLU A 83 -15.50 -3.54 12.57
N THR A 84 -16.01 -4.65 13.10
CA THR A 84 -15.37 -5.97 12.98
C THR A 84 -16.28 -6.93 12.23
N GLU A 85 -15.70 -7.75 11.36
CA GLU A 85 -16.43 -8.68 10.53
C GLU A 85 -15.67 -10.02 10.45
N ILE A 86 -16.38 -11.14 10.64
CA ILE A 86 -15.90 -12.46 10.27
C ILE A 86 -16.54 -12.81 8.95
N ALA A 87 -15.76 -12.74 7.88
CA ALA A 87 -16.21 -13.06 6.53
C ALA A 87 -16.13 -14.57 6.26
N ASP A 88 -17.14 -15.11 5.59
CA ASP A 88 -17.12 -16.49 5.12
C ASP A 88 -16.34 -16.64 3.82
N GLY A 89 -15.49 -17.65 3.75
CA GLY A 89 -14.71 -18.04 2.59
C GLY A 89 -13.20 -17.74 2.68
N PRO A 90 -12.47 -18.04 1.59
CA PRO A 90 -11.04 -17.81 1.54
C PRO A 90 -10.66 -16.32 1.68
N PRO A 91 -9.58 -15.99 2.40
CA PRO A 91 -9.16 -14.60 2.63
C PRO A 91 -8.99 -13.78 1.35
N VAL A 92 -8.36 -14.37 0.32
CA VAL A 92 -8.13 -13.71 -0.98
C VAL A 92 -9.46 -13.30 -1.63
N SER A 93 -10.39 -14.23 -1.78
CA SER A 93 -11.69 -13.97 -2.44
C SER A 93 -12.53 -12.97 -1.65
N SER A 94 -12.52 -13.06 -0.32
CA SER A 94 -13.29 -12.19 0.56
C SER A 94 -12.79 -10.73 0.48
N LEU A 95 -11.47 -10.51 0.52
CA LEU A 95 -10.90 -9.17 0.45
C LEU A 95 -10.94 -8.58 -0.97
N ILE A 96 -10.78 -9.39 -2.03
CA ILE A 96 -10.99 -8.91 -3.41
C ILE A 96 -12.46 -8.48 -3.60
N ARG A 97 -13.41 -9.22 -3.07
CA ARG A 97 -14.83 -8.82 -3.11
C ARG A 97 -15.07 -7.52 -2.35
N ALA A 98 -14.52 -7.38 -1.15
CA ALA A 98 -14.60 -6.16 -0.35
C ALA A 98 -14.00 -4.95 -1.06
N SER A 99 -12.92 -5.14 -1.83
CA SER A 99 -12.25 -4.05 -2.56
C SER A 99 -13.14 -3.37 -3.62
N ALA A 100 -14.24 -3.99 -4.03
CA ALA A 100 -15.16 -3.40 -5.02
C ALA A 100 -15.92 -2.17 -4.47
N SER A 101 -16.09 -2.07 -3.15
CA SER A 101 -16.79 -0.96 -2.48
C SER A 101 -15.95 -0.23 -1.45
N ALA A 102 -14.71 -0.67 -1.25
CA ALA A 102 -13.79 -0.07 -0.31
C ALA A 102 -13.16 1.22 -0.85
N ALA A 103 -12.89 2.18 0.03
CA ALA A 103 -12.01 3.30 -0.28
C ALA A 103 -10.54 2.84 -0.41
N MET A 104 -10.16 1.83 0.38
CA MET A 104 -8.84 1.21 0.39
C MET A 104 -8.91 -0.15 1.07
N VAL A 105 -8.03 -1.08 0.68
CA VAL A 105 -7.79 -2.33 1.41
C VAL A 105 -6.36 -2.35 1.94
N CYS A 106 -6.21 -2.62 3.22
CA CYS A 106 -4.91 -2.71 3.88
C CYS A 106 -4.65 -4.15 4.36
N VAL A 107 -3.45 -4.65 4.15
CA VAL A 107 -3.02 -5.97 4.63
C VAL A 107 -1.58 -5.92 5.12
N GLY A 108 -1.23 -6.81 6.04
CA GLY A 108 0.16 -7.05 6.39
C GLY A 108 0.93 -7.70 5.24
N ALA A 109 2.19 -7.34 5.07
CA ALA A 109 3.03 -7.91 4.02
C ALA A 109 3.26 -9.42 4.18
N VAL A 110 3.22 -9.93 5.42
CA VAL A 110 3.44 -11.34 5.75
C VAL A 110 2.39 -11.79 6.75
N GLY A 111 1.71 -12.90 6.47
CA GLY A 111 0.72 -13.51 7.36
C GLY A 111 1.31 -14.58 8.28
N LEU A 112 0.45 -15.14 9.18
CA LEU A 112 0.84 -16.16 10.15
C LEU A 112 1.31 -17.49 9.54
N ARG A 113 0.77 -17.88 8.38
CA ARG A 113 0.89 -19.26 7.89
C ARG A 113 2.06 -19.55 6.97
N HIS A 114 2.66 -18.55 6.37
CA HIS A 114 3.72 -18.73 5.37
C HIS A 114 4.80 -17.68 5.58
N PHE A 115 5.72 -17.95 6.48
CA PHE A 115 6.93 -17.15 6.63
C PHE A 115 8.07 -17.85 5.86
N GLN A 116 8.21 -17.50 4.58
CA GLN A 116 9.49 -17.66 3.90
C GLN A 116 10.13 -16.26 3.82
N PRO A 117 11.35 -16.08 4.36
CA PRO A 117 12.05 -14.82 4.22
C PRO A 117 12.15 -14.38 2.75
N GLY A 118 11.81 -13.12 2.47
CA GLY A 118 11.86 -12.61 1.11
C GLY A 118 10.62 -12.90 0.26
N GLN A 119 9.48 -13.30 0.85
CA GLN A 119 8.22 -13.46 0.11
C GLN A 119 7.10 -12.60 0.72
N VAL A 120 6.28 -12.02 -0.16
CA VAL A 120 5.01 -11.39 0.21
C VAL A 120 3.97 -12.49 0.44
N GLY A 121 3.10 -12.31 1.43
CA GLY A 121 1.98 -13.24 1.67
C GLY A 121 1.07 -13.36 0.45
N SER A 122 0.52 -14.58 0.22
CA SER A 122 -0.34 -14.85 -0.94
C SER A 122 -1.55 -13.92 -1.04
N THR A 123 -2.13 -13.53 0.08
CA THR A 123 -3.27 -12.59 0.13
C THR A 123 -2.85 -11.19 -0.33
N ALA A 124 -1.70 -10.69 0.15
CA ALA A 124 -1.18 -9.39 -0.24
C ALA A 124 -0.80 -9.36 -1.73
N ALA A 125 -0.14 -10.41 -2.23
CA ALA A 125 0.21 -10.51 -3.65
C ALA A 125 -1.04 -10.58 -4.55
N ALA A 126 -2.06 -11.34 -4.18
CA ALA A 126 -3.31 -11.44 -4.92
C ALA A 126 -4.08 -10.12 -4.96
N LEU A 127 -4.15 -9.41 -3.81
CA LEU A 127 -4.78 -8.09 -3.73
C LEU A 127 -4.06 -7.04 -4.56
N ALA A 128 -2.73 -7.07 -4.58
CA ALA A 128 -1.92 -6.16 -5.40
C ALA A 128 -2.27 -6.23 -6.88
N ILE A 129 -2.63 -7.42 -7.37
CA ILE A 129 -2.94 -7.67 -8.79
C ILE A 129 -4.43 -7.54 -9.08
N SER A 130 -5.29 -7.95 -8.15
CA SER A 130 -6.73 -8.13 -8.40
C SER A 130 -7.62 -7.20 -7.57
N GLY A 131 -7.05 -6.34 -6.74
CA GLY A 131 -7.80 -5.34 -5.97
C GLY A 131 -8.47 -4.32 -6.91
N ARG A 132 -9.66 -3.85 -6.52
CA ARG A 132 -10.47 -2.88 -7.29
C ARG A 132 -10.43 -1.47 -6.70
N CYS A 133 -9.69 -1.27 -5.64
CA CYS A 133 -9.41 0.00 -4.98
C CYS A 133 -7.91 0.07 -4.63
N PRO A 134 -7.39 1.18 -4.12
CA PRO A 134 -6.03 1.25 -3.61
C PRO A 134 -5.75 0.16 -2.58
N VAL A 135 -4.59 -0.49 -2.70
CA VAL A 135 -4.15 -1.58 -1.83
C VAL A 135 -2.87 -1.20 -1.12
N ALA A 136 -2.91 -1.17 0.22
CA ALA A 136 -1.75 -0.91 1.06
C ALA A 136 -1.21 -2.22 1.64
N ILE A 137 0.06 -2.52 1.37
CA ILE A 137 0.79 -3.67 1.92
C ILE A 137 1.76 -3.16 2.96
N ILE A 138 1.44 -3.38 4.23
CA ILE A 138 2.13 -2.78 5.36
C ILE A 138 3.17 -3.73 5.93
N ARG A 139 4.39 -3.21 6.11
CA ARG A 139 5.50 -3.90 6.77
C ARG A 139 5.67 -3.42 8.21
N THR A 140 6.31 -4.25 9.01
CA THR A 140 6.67 -3.88 10.39
C THR A 140 7.93 -3.03 10.39
N ARG A 141 7.91 -1.93 11.13
CA ARG A 141 9.12 -1.16 11.38
C ARG A 141 9.42 -1.11 12.88
N ASP A 142 10.70 -1.21 13.24
CA ASP A 142 11.18 -0.84 14.55
C ASP A 142 11.14 0.69 14.70
N GLU A 143 10.48 1.17 15.75
CA GLU A 143 10.20 2.60 16.01
C GLU A 143 11.46 3.46 16.27
N HIS A 144 12.66 2.88 16.16
CA HIS A 144 13.92 3.50 16.58
C HIS A 144 14.62 4.35 15.51
N HIS A 145 14.07 4.46 14.28
CA HIS A 145 14.71 5.23 13.22
C HIS A 145 14.15 6.66 13.13
N ARG A 146 14.92 7.63 13.64
CA ARG A 146 14.63 9.08 13.63
C ARG A 146 15.02 9.80 12.32
N GLN A 147 14.91 9.17 11.17
CA GLN A 147 15.18 9.88 9.91
C GLN A 147 13.88 10.41 9.30
N PRO A 148 13.93 11.54 8.57
CA PRO A 148 12.75 12.05 7.88
C PRO A 148 12.20 11.00 6.93
N ASP A 149 10.88 10.85 6.96
CA ASP A 149 10.16 9.88 6.16
C ASP A 149 10.07 10.38 4.72
N GLU A 150 10.52 9.58 3.78
CA GLU A 150 10.40 9.86 2.36
C GLU A 150 9.39 8.90 1.70
N ILE A 151 8.50 9.46 0.91
CA ILE A 151 7.59 8.73 0.06
C ILE A 151 8.14 8.75 -1.36
N VAL A 152 8.38 7.58 -1.93
CA VAL A 152 8.78 7.45 -3.33
C VAL A 152 7.55 7.15 -4.17
N VAL A 153 7.29 7.97 -5.17
CA VAL A 153 6.25 7.72 -6.17
C VAL A 153 6.87 7.48 -7.53
N HIS A 154 6.60 6.32 -8.13
CA HIS A 154 7.07 6.02 -9.47
C HIS A 154 6.07 6.50 -10.51
N VAL A 155 6.49 7.47 -11.31
CA VAL A 155 5.70 8.11 -12.37
C VAL A 155 6.19 7.61 -13.73
N ASP A 156 5.36 6.86 -14.40
CA ASP A 156 5.61 6.39 -15.76
C ASP A 156 4.90 7.28 -16.81
N GLY A 157 4.90 6.86 -18.07
CA GLY A 157 4.22 7.58 -19.16
C GLY A 157 2.69 7.43 -19.18
N SER A 158 2.08 6.70 -18.22
CA SER A 158 0.66 6.38 -18.27
C SER A 158 -0.23 7.61 -18.01
N PRO A 159 -1.49 7.63 -18.52
CA PRO A 159 -2.44 8.70 -18.27
C PRO A 159 -2.87 8.78 -16.80
N ASP A 160 -2.72 7.69 -16.04
CA ASP A 160 -3.22 7.53 -14.67
C ASP A 160 -2.36 8.20 -13.60
N ASN A 161 -1.22 8.78 -14.00
CA ASN A 161 -0.32 9.49 -13.09
C ASN A 161 -1.01 10.60 -12.28
N GLY A 162 -2.18 11.08 -12.71
CA GLY A 162 -2.97 12.04 -11.95
C GLY A 162 -3.48 11.48 -10.64
N LEU A 163 -4.02 10.25 -10.63
CA LEU A 163 -4.50 9.59 -9.41
C LEU A 163 -3.33 9.16 -8.51
N LEU A 164 -2.28 8.64 -9.13
CA LEU A 164 -1.06 8.23 -8.44
C LEU A 164 -0.43 9.41 -7.68
N LEU A 165 -0.25 10.56 -8.34
CA LEU A 165 0.28 11.76 -7.71
C LEU A 165 -0.67 12.34 -6.66
N GLY A 166 -1.99 12.26 -6.89
CA GLY A 166 -3.00 12.64 -5.89
C GLY A 166 -2.84 11.84 -4.61
N ALA A 167 -2.80 10.51 -4.72
CA ALA A 167 -2.59 9.62 -3.59
C ALA A 167 -1.26 9.92 -2.87
N ALA A 168 -0.17 10.17 -3.61
CA ALA A 168 1.12 10.50 -3.02
C ALA A 168 1.07 11.80 -2.21
N MET A 169 0.39 12.84 -2.71
CA MET A 169 0.24 14.10 -1.99
C MET A 169 -0.59 13.95 -0.69
N GLU A 170 -1.68 13.19 -0.76
CA GLU A 170 -2.51 12.88 0.41
C GLU A 170 -1.71 12.12 1.47
N GLU A 171 -0.98 11.08 1.07
CA GLU A 171 -0.11 10.32 1.99
C GLU A 171 1.00 11.18 2.60
N ALA A 172 1.62 12.04 1.81
CA ALA A 172 2.68 12.92 2.29
C ALA A 172 2.15 13.95 3.30
N GLN A 173 1.00 14.53 3.03
CA GLN A 173 0.34 15.45 3.96
C GLN A 173 -0.06 14.74 5.26
N LEU A 174 -0.64 13.53 5.16
CA LEU A 174 -1.03 12.73 6.31
C LEU A 174 0.16 12.39 7.21
N ARG A 175 1.31 12.05 6.60
CA ARG A 175 2.48 11.55 7.33
C ARG A 175 3.53 12.61 7.59
N ASN A 176 3.28 13.85 7.17
CA ASN A 176 4.25 14.94 7.21
C ASN A 176 5.60 14.51 6.60
N ALA A 177 5.54 13.89 5.42
CA ALA A 177 6.66 13.29 4.71
C ALA A 177 6.98 14.05 3.43
N ALA A 178 8.25 14.02 3.01
CA ALA A 178 8.65 14.52 1.69
C ALA A 178 8.32 13.49 0.60
N ILE A 179 8.06 13.97 -0.62
CA ILE A 179 7.86 13.13 -1.81
C ILE A 179 9.08 13.20 -2.71
N ARG A 180 9.52 12.03 -3.15
CA ARG A 180 10.40 11.89 -4.29
C ARG A 180 9.66 11.24 -5.45
N ALA A 181 9.29 12.05 -6.42
CA ALA A 181 8.71 11.58 -7.65
C ALA A 181 9.84 11.13 -8.59
N ILE A 182 9.82 9.86 -8.98
CA ILE A 182 10.86 9.30 -9.84
C ILE A 182 10.26 8.77 -11.14
N THR A 183 11.02 8.92 -12.22
CA THR A 183 10.78 8.21 -13.48
C THR A 183 12.00 7.36 -13.80
N CYS A 184 11.76 6.10 -14.15
CA CYS A 184 12.80 5.12 -14.43
C CYS A 184 12.93 4.91 -15.95
N ARG A 185 14.16 4.80 -16.44
CA ARG A 185 14.46 4.49 -17.83
C ARG A 185 15.32 3.24 -17.92
N GLN A 186 14.89 2.31 -18.75
CA GLN A 186 15.77 1.22 -19.14
C GLN A 186 16.84 1.75 -20.11
N THR A 187 18.09 1.52 -19.80
CA THR A 187 19.24 1.92 -20.62
C THR A 187 19.23 1.14 -21.94
N VAL A 188 19.07 1.83 -23.06
CA VAL A 188 19.10 1.24 -24.41
C VAL A 188 20.34 1.65 -25.21
N SER A 189 21.11 2.66 -24.76
CA SER A 189 22.27 3.17 -25.51
C SER A 189 23.47 3.46 -24.60
N HIS A 190 24.67 3.29 -25.20
CA HIS A 190 25.97 3.54 -24.55
C HIS A 190 26.51 4.96 -24.79
N ASP A 191 25.68 5.91 -25.25
CA ASP A 191 26.13 7.26 -25.60
C ASP A 191 25.79 8.23 -24.48
N ASP A 192 26.80 8.67 -23.73
CA ASP A 192 26.66 9.50 -22.53
C ASP A 192 26.03 10.88 -22.81
N GLU A 193 26.32 11.53 -23.94
CA GLU A 193 25.77 12.88 -24.24
C GLU A 193 24.27 12.88 -24.52
N THR A 194 23.78 11.90 -25.27
CA THR A 194 22.33 11.76 -25.54
C THR A 194 21.55 11.39 -24.28
N ASP A 195 22.21 10.74 -23.33
CA ASP A 195 21.63 10.30 -22.06
C ASP A 195 21.37 11.48 -21.10
N TRP A 196 22.25 12.48 -21.02
CA TRP A 196 22.07 13.66 -20.18
C TRP A 196 20.89 14.54 -20.62
N ASP A 197 20.74 14.72 -21.91
CA ASP A 197 19.63 15.50 -22.47
C ASP A 197 18.28 14.82 -22.25
N TYR A 198 18.24 13.49 -22.33
CA TYR A 198 17.04 12.72 -22.06
C TYR A 198 16.64 12.77 -20.57
N ASP A 199 17.58 12.60 -19.65
CA ASP A 199 17.32 12.68 -18.21
C ASP A 199 16.81 14.08 -17.84
N ARG A 200 17.38 15.15 -18.45
CA ARG A 200 16.92 16.52 -18.28
C ARG A 200 15.50 16.71 -18.80
N GLN A 201 15.19 16.18 -19.97
CA GLN A 201 13.86 16.24 -20.57
C GLN A 201 12.83 15.48 -19.72
N ALA A 202 13.14 14.28 -19.26
CA ALA A 202 12.28 13.48 -18.39
C ALA A 202 11.98 14.19 -17.06
N CYS A 203 13.00 14.79 -16.44
CA CYS A 203 12.82 15.63 -15.25
C CYS A 203 11.95 16.86 -15.53
N ALA A 204 12.12 17.53 -16.68
CA ALA A 204 11.30 18.68 -17.05
C ALA A 204 9.83 18.30 -17.25
N ASP A 205 9.56 17.16 -17.88
CA ASP A 205 8.21 16.62 -18.06
C ASP A 205 7.55 16.26 -16.74
N LEU A 206 8.30 15.61 -15.85
CA LEU A 206 7.85 15.28 -14.50
C LEU A 206 7.53 16.56 -13.71
N ASN A 207 8.41 17.57 -13.77
CA ASN A 207 8.18 18.85 -13.09
C ASN A 207 6.93 19.58 -13.63
N ARG A 208 6.64 19.53 -14.93
CA ARG A 208 5.41 20.09 -15.50
C ARG A 208 4.17 19.40 -14.91
N ARG A 209 4.19 18.06 -14.77
CA ARG A 209 3.10 17.29 -14.14
C ARG A 209 2.93 17.64 -12.66
N LEU A 210 4.04 17.82 -11.93
CA LEU A 210 4.03 18.15 -10.52
C LEU A 210 3.60 19.60 -10.23
N ALA A 211 3.71 20.52 -11.19
CA ALA A 211 3.47 21.95 -10.96
C ALA A 211 2.07 22.25 -10.39
N ARG A 212 1.03 21.55 -10.86
CA ARG A 212 -0.34 21.72 -10.33
C ARG A 212 -0.48 21.20 -8.89
N TRP A 213 0.22 20.11 -8.57
CA TRP A 213 0.18 19.47 -7.26
C TRP A 213 0.91 20.30 -6.22
N ARG A 214 2.09 20.84 -6.53
CA ARG A 214 2.83 21.78 -5.67
C ARG A 214 1.99 23.02 -5.31
N ARG A 215 1.19 23.53 -6.25
CA ARG A 215 0.26 24.63 -5.96
C ARG A 215 -0.90 24.22 -5.04
N ARG A 216 -1.40 22.99 -5.17
CA ARG A 216 -2.51 22.49 -4.37
C ARG A 216 -2.07 22.08 -2.95
N TYR A 217 -0.82 21.61 -2.82
CA TYR A 217 -0.24 21.14 -1.57
C TYR A 217 1.07 21.88 -1.26
N PRO A 218 1.01 23.19 -0.94
CA PRO A 218 2.21 24.03 -0.80
C PRO A 218 3.11 23.67 0.37
N HIS A 219 2.60 22.90 1.34
CA HIS A 219 3.35 22.44 2.52
C HIS A 219 4.03 21.08 2.32
N VAL A 220 3.76 20.40 1.21
CA VAL A 220 4.39 19.13 0.88
C VAL A 220 5.66 19.39 0.05
N GLU A 221 6.79 18.96 0.59
CA GLU A 221 8.06 19.01 -0.15
C GLU A 221 8.07 17.93 -1.23
N VAL A 222 8.31 18.31 -2.48
CA VAL A 222 8.26 17.41 -3.64
C VAL A 222 9.47 17.62 -4.54
N ASP A 223 10.33 16.61 -4.55
CA ASP A 223 11.44 16.50 -5.48
C ASP A 223 11.10 15.63 -6.68
N SER A 224 11.76 15.91 -7.81
CA SER A 224 11.65 15.10 -9.03
C SER A 224 13.00 14.59 -9.48
N MET A 225 13.05 13.33 -9.90
CA MET A 225 14.26 12.68 -10.35
C MET A 225 13.99 11.76 -11.55
N ALA A 226 14.82 11.84 -12.57
CA ALA A 226 14.97 10.78 -13.56
C ALA A 226 16.11 9.86 -13.12
N THR A 227 15.91 8.55 -13.18
CA THR A 227 16.92 7.56 -12.79
C THR A 227 17.09 6.51 -13.87
N ARG A 228 18.33 6.05 -14.04
CA ARG A 228 18.66 4.92 -14.91
C ARG A 228 18.47 3.61 -14.15
N GLY A 229 17.98 2.60 -14.85
CA GLY A 229 17.67 1.29 -14.29
C GLY A 229 16.24 1.19 -13.78
N SER A 230 15.98 0.21 -12.95
CA SER A 230 14.66 -0.09 -12.38
C SER A 230 14.39 0.72 -11.11
N LEU A 231 13.10 0.74 -10.71
CA LEU A 231 12.72 1.23 -9.38
C LEU A 231 13.44 0.47 -8.26
N LEU A 232 13.68 -0.84 -8.45
CA LEU A 232 14.41 -1.65 -7.48
C LEU A 232 15.87 -1.21 -7.33
N ASP A 233 16.54 -0.84 -8.44
CA ASP A 233 17.90 -0.31 -8.39
C ASP A 233 17.96 1.02 -7.62
N TYR A 234 16.96 1.86 -7.79
CA TYR A 234 16.83 3.09 -7.03
C TYR A 234 16.64 2.80 -5.53
N LEU A 235 15.69 1.94 -5.19
CA LEU A 235 15.40 1.57 -3.80
C LEU A 235 16.62 0.90 -3.12
N ALA A 236 17.39 0.09 -3.85
CA ALA A 236 18.60 -0.53 -3.35
C ALA A 236 19.65 0.49 -2.91
N ARG A 237 19.75 1.62 -3.60
CA ARG A 237 20.67 2.73 -3.26
C ARG A 237 20.13 3.61 -2.13
N SER A 238 18.80 3.72 -1.97
CA SER A 238 18.12 4.65 -1.06
C SER A 238 17.56 3.99 0.20
N ARG A 239 18.02 2.80 0.57
CA ARG A 239 17.45 1.85 1.55
C ARG A 239 16.97 2.44 2.89
N ARG A 240 17.49 3.57 3.36
CA ARG A 240 17.27 4.02 4.75
C ARG A 240 16.26 5.16 4.92
N SER A 241 15.85 5.81 3.85
CA SER A 241 14.96 6.98 3.91
C SER A 241 13.55 6.70 3.44
N VAL A 242 13.34 5.66 2.61
CA VAL A 242 12.04 5.40 1.98
C VAL A 242 11.14 4.58 2.90
N ARG A 243 10.01 5.15 3.28
CA ARG A 243 8.98 4.48 4.11
C ARG A 243 7.84 3.89 3.32
N LEU A 244 7.48 4.55 2.25
CA LEU A 244 6.34 4.17 1.43
C LEU A 244 6.75 4.31 -0.04
N VAL A 245 6.49 3.26 -0.80
CA VAL A 245 6.59 3.28 -2.25
C VAL A 245 5.17 3.27 -2.80
N ILE A 246 4.89 4.21 -3.71
CA ILE A 246 3.58 4.33 -4.36
C ILE A 246 3.74 4.03 -5.85
N VAL A 247 2.98 3.06 -6.33
CA VAL A 247 3.03 2.59 -7.72
C VAL A 247 1.63 2.42 -8.31
N SER A 248 1.55 2.46 -9.63
CA SER A 248 0.30 2.18 -10.36
C SER A 248 0.09 0.67 -10.50
N ALA A 249 -1.15 0.22 -10.34
CA ALA A 249 -1.54 -1.16 -10.60
C ALA A 249 -1.44 -1.56 -12.09
N HIS A 250 -1.43 -0.60 -12.99
CA HIS A 250 -1.37 -0.86 -14.44
C HIS A 250 0.00 -1.34 -14.91
N ASN A 251 1.06 -1.05 -14.15
CA ASN A 251 2.39 -1.52 -14.48
C ASN A 251 2.66 -2.90 -13.88
N LEU A 252 2.09 -3.93 -14.52
CA LEU A 252 2.19 -5.33 -14.06
C LEU A 252 3.63 -5.83 -14.01
N GLN A 253 4.51 -5.38 -14.90
CA GLN A 253 5.92 -5.73 -14.87
C GLN A 253 6.56 -5.22 -13.59
N GLN A 254 6.37 -3.96 -13.26
CA GLN A 254 6.91 -3.34 -12.04
C GLN A 254 6.34 -3.99 -10.77
N LEU A 255 5.02 -4.27 -10.75
CA LEU A 255 4.41 -5.00 -9.64
C LEU A 255 5.03 -6.39 -9.50
N GLY A 256 5.25 -7.11 -10.59
CA GLY A 256 5.93 -8.40 -10.59
C GLY A 256 7.35 -8.33 -10.03
N GLU A 257 8.11 -7.28 -10.36
CA GLU A 257 9.43 -7.03 -9.80
C GLU A 257 9.39 -6.74 -8.29
N LEU A 258 8.48 -5.87 -7.83
CA LEU A 258 8.34 -5.49 -6.42
C LEU A 258 7.81 -6.62 -5.53
N LEU A 259 6.89 -7.43 -6.05
CA LEU A 259 6.29 -8.56 -5.34
C LEU A 259 7.08 -9.86 -5.50
N GLY A 260 7.99 -9.91 -6.44
CA GLY A 260 8.93 -11.02 -6.64
C GLY A 260 9.96 -11.13 -5.50
N PRO A 261 10.75 -12.22 -5.47
CA PRO A 261 11.67 -12.50 -4.36
C PRO A 261 12.66 -11.36 -4.08
N SER A 262 13.28 -10.79 -5.13
CA SER A 262 14.27 -9.71 -4.99
C SER A 262 13.64 -8.41 -4.48
N GLY A 263 12.49 -8.00 -5.04
CA GLY A 263 11.78 -6.81 -4.61
C GLY A 263 11.25 -6.92 -3.19
N THR A 264 10.70 -8.09 -2.86
CA THR A 264 10.19 -8.35 -1.51
C THR A 264 11.29 -8.35 -0.47
N ALA A 265 12.44 -8.98 -0.75
CA ALA A 265 13.60 -8.96 0.15
C ALA A 265 14.09 -7.51 0.37
N MET A 266 14.19 -6.74 -0.71
CA MET A 266 14.61 -5.34 -0.63
C MET A 266 13.63 -4.47 0.18
N LEU A 267 12.31 -4.58 -0.08
CA LEU A 267 11.30 -3.86 0.69
C LEU A 267 11.30 -4.28 2.17
N GLN A 268 11.63 -5.54 2.44
CA GLN A 268 11.76 -6.05 3.81
C GLN A 268 13.00 -5.47 4.50
N ASP A 269 14.17 -5.48 3.84
CA ASP A 269 15.41 -4.91 4.38
C ASP A 269 15.31 -3.41 4.62
N ALA A 270 14.56 -2.70 3.76
CA ALA A 270 14.29 -1.27 3.90
C ALA A 270 13.14 -0.97 4.88
N ASP A 271 12.40 -2.01 5.32
CA ASP A 271 11.17 -1.88 6.12
C ASP A 271 10.15 -0.93 5.48
N CYS A 272 10.05 -1.02 4.16
CA CYS A 272 9.28 -0.13 3.31
C CYS A 272 7.92 -0.73 2.96
N SER A 273 6.85 0.01 3.21
CA SER A 273 5.48 -0.35 2.82
C SER A 273 5.21 0.00 1.36
N LEU A 274 4.19 -0.63 0.77
CA LEU A 274 3.83 -0.44 -0.63
C LEU A 274 2.36 -0.03 -0.72
N LEU A 275 2.08 1.08 -1.41
CA LEU A 275 0.74 1.49 -1.79
C LEU A 275 0.57 1.33 -3.31
N ILE A 276 -0.36 0.49 -3.70
CA ILE A 276 -0.70 0.23 -5.10
C ILE A 276 -1.99 0.98 -5.40
N VAL A 277 -1.90 1.93 -6.31
CA VAL A 277 -3.04 2.76 -6.71
C VAL A 277 -3.72 2.11 -7.90
N ASN A 278 -4.92 1.59 -7.64
CA ASN A 278 -5.78 1.00 -8.65
C ASN A 278 -6.82 2.02 -9.10
N HIS A 279 -7.19 1.99 -10.37
CA HIS A 279 -8.39 2.66 -10.84
C HIS A 279 -9.63 1.91 -10.37
N PRO A 280 -10.66 2.60 -9.87
CA PRO A 280 -11.97 2.00 -9.84
C PRO A 280 -12.35 1.67 -11.28
N HIS A 281 -12.55 0.39 -11.58
CA HIS A 281 -13.12 -0.01 -12.86
C HIS A 281 -14.54 0.57 -12.94
N LEU A 282 -14.75 1.49 -13.88
CA LEU A 282 -16.06 1.96 -14.29
C LEU A 282 -16.89 0.81 -14.86
#